data_4c8e38483f4c25d441a05662cb58e4a3
#
_entry.id   4c8e38483f4c25d441a05662cb58e4a3
#
_cell.length_a   1.000
_cell.length_b   1.000
_cell.length_c   1.000
_cell.angle_alpha   90.00
_cell.angle_beta   90.00
_cell.angle_gamma   90.00
#
_symmetry.space_group_name_H-M   'P 1'
#
loop_
_entity.id
_entity.type
_entity.pdbx_description
1 polymer ?
#
loop_
_entity_poly.entity_id
_entity_poly.type
_entity_poly.pdbx_seq_one_letter_code
_entity_poly.pdbx_strand_id
1 'polypeptide(L)'
;MPKRFHLGWFVNFTPGAWQSVFNHGGAQWDGRFYVEFAQALERACFDYIMLEDTLMVSEAYRGTAEATLKYALQVPKHDPVPLAAMIAAATSRLGVVATMSTLAWPPFMLARVCTTIDHIAGGRFGWNIVTSGEDIAAQNFGLDKLPPREQRYRMADEYMEVVYQLLDSWERDAVVMDRATGTYADWRKVHPIHFEGQYFKVRGPLNTVPSPQGRPTFVQAGGSPRGRAFAARHADSVIAPTSTLKGVKEYRDDVRAHAEKCGRNPDDIKILFLVYPTLAETTAEAREKHHRMVNEPWFIEAALASAGTT
;
A
#
# COMPACT_ATOMS: atom_id res chain seq x y z
N MET A 1 26.93 1.50 -13.54
CA MET A 1 25.91 0.56 -14.03
C MET A 1 24.67 1.35 -14.44
N PRO A 2 23.95 0.99 -15.51
CA PRO A 2 22.69 1.65 -15.83
C PRO A 2 21.73 1.50 -14.65
N LYS A 3 20.98 2.56 -14.31
CA LYS A 3 19.96 2.49 -13.25
C LYS A 3 18.89 1.48 -13.69
N ARG A 4 18.51 0.56 -12.80
CA ARG A 4 17.42 -0.39 -13.06
C ARG A 4 16.11 0.38 -13.14
N PHE A 5 15.26 -0.01 -14.08
CA PHE A 5 13.89 0.45 -14.18
C PHE A 5 13.01 -0.48 -13.34
N HIS A 6 12.21 0.07 -12.45
CA HIS A 6 11.33 -0.70 -11.58
C HIS A 6 9.88 -0.58 -12.04
N LEU A 7 9.17 -1.70 -12.11
CA LEU A 7 7.79 -1.80 -12.50
C LEU A 7 6.94 -2.29 -11.32
N GLY A 8 6.01 -1.47 -10.87
CA GLY A 8 4.98 -1.86 -9.93
C GLY A 8 3.61 -1.84 -10.60
N TRP A 9 2.78 -2.83 -10.35
CA TRP A 9 1.39 -2.78 -10.78
C TRP A 9 0.49 -2.35 -9.61
N PHE A 10 -0.20 -1.23 -9.79
CA PHE A 10 -1.16 -0.73 -8.82
C PHE A 10 -2.55 -1.24 -9.18
N VAL A 11 -3.10 -2.13 -8.34
CA VAL A 11 -4.45 -2.67 -8.52
C VAL A 11 -5.43 -1.75 -7.84
N ASN A 12 -6.15 -0.98 -8.65
CA ASN A 12 -7.23 -0.13 -8.18
C ASN A 12 -8.46 -0.29 -9.08
N PHE A 13 -9.61 0.16 -8.57
CA PHE A 13 -10.82 0.27 -9.37
C PHE A 13 -10.86 1.64 -10.00
N THR A 14 -10.69 1.68 -11.32
CA THR A 14 -10.76 2.91 -12.11
C THR A 14 -12.10 3.02 -12.83
N PRO A 15 -12.57 4.25 -13.12
CA PRO A 15 -13.75 4.45 -13.93
C PRO A 15 -13.65 3.66 -15.24
N GLY A 16 -14.69 2.89 -15.54
CA GLY A 16 -14.76 2.10 -16.76
C GLY A 16 -13.94 0.81 -16.80
N ALA A 17 -13.19 0.48 -15.74
CA ALA A 17 -12.44 -0.78 -15.73
C ALA A 17 -13.33 -2.01 -15.97
N TRP A 18 -14.51 -2.05 -15.37
CA TRP A 18 -15.49 -3.13 -15.55
C TRP A 18 -16.21 -3.09 -16.91
N GLN A 19 -16.21 -1.94 -17.61
CA GLN A 19 -16.82 -1.76 -18.93
C GLN A 19 -15.81 -2.01 -20.06
N SER A 20 -14.56 -2.29 -19.76
CA SER A 20 -13.56 -2.53 -20.79
C SER A 20 -13.97 -3.71 -21.66
N VAL A 21 -13.92 -3.52 -22.98
CA VAL A 21 -14.18 -4.58 -23.96
C VAL A 21 -13.23 -5.78 -23.84
N PHE A 22 -12.13 -5.61 -23.13
CA PHE A 22 -11.16 -6.66 -22.81
C PHE A 22 -11.45 -7.34 -21.48
N ASN A 23 -12.43 -6.88 -20.71
CA ASN A 23 -12.85 -7.54 -19.48
C ASN A 23 -13.83 -8.65 -19.83
N HIS A 24 -13.34 -9.85 -20.05
CA HIS A 24 -14.14 -11.03 -20.40
C HIS A 24 -14.92 -11.62 -19.20
N GLY A 25 -15.40 -10.75 -18.31
CA GLY A 25 -16.39 -11.14 -17.29
C GLY A 25 -15.86 -11.94 -16.11
N GLY A 26 -14.56 -11.86 -15.80
CA GLY A 26 -14.03 -12.36 -14.54
C GLY A 26 -14.62 -11.54 -13.40
N ALA A 27 -15.24 -12.19 -12.42
CA ALA A 27 -15.66 -11.51 -11.21
C ALA A 27 -14.41 -10.99 -10.49
N GLN A 28 -14.32 -9.67 -10.27
CA GLN A 28 -13.18 -9.03 -9.58
C GLN A 28 -12.99 -9.54 -8.13
N TRP A 29 -13.95 -10.29 -7.62
CA TRP A 29 -13.91 -10.98 -6.32
C TRP A 29 -13.61 -12.48 -6.42
N ASP A 30 -13.30 -13.01 -7.61
CA ASP A 30 -12.76 -14.36 -7.74
C ASP A 30 -11.26 -14.34 -7.42
N GLY A 31 -10.87 -15.08 -6.38
CA GLY A 31 -9.46 -15.20 -5.98
C GLY A 31 -8.55 -15.70 -7.09
N ARG A 32 -9.05 -16.53 -8.02
CA ARG A 32 -8.29 -17.02 -9.18
C ARG A 32 -7.82 -15.88 -10.08
N PHE A 33 -8.67 -14.87 -10.29
CA PHE A 33 -8.29 -13.69 -11.06
C PHE A 33 -7.00 -13.05 -10.52
N TYR A 34 -6.92 -12.83 -9.21
CA TYR A 34 -5.75 -12.21 -8.59
C TYR A 34 -4.49 -13.07 -8.69
N VAL A 35 -4.64 -14.39 -8.54
CA VAL A 35 -3.52 -15.34 -8.67
C VAL A 35 -3.00 -15.37 -10.10
N GLU A 36 -3.87 -15.57 -11.08
CA GLU A 36 -3.49 -15.62 -12.51
C GLU A 36 -2.86 -14.29 -12.96
N PHE A 37 -3.42 -13.18 -12.52
CA PHE A 37 -2.92 -11.85 -12.80
C PHE A 37 -1.52 -11.63 -12.20
N ALA A 38 -1.33 -11.96 -10.92
CA ALA A 38 -0.03 -11.84 -10.26
C ALA A 38 1.03 -12.74 -10.92
N GLN A 39 0.68 -13.96 -11.30
CA GLN A 39 1.57 -14.83 -12.04
C GLN A 39 1.91 -14.29 -13.44
N ALA A 40 0.97 -13.60 -14.10
CA ALA A 40 1.24 -12.92 -15.37
C ALA A 40 2.22 -11.75 -15.18
N LEU A 41 2.05 -10.95 -14.14
CA LEU A 41 2.98 -9.87 -13.76
C LEU A 41 4.39 -10.42 -13.45
N GLU A 42 4.46 -11.54 -12.73
CA GLU A 42 5.73 -12.20 -12.41
C GLU A 42 6.45 -12.67 -13.67
N ARG A 43 5.71 -13.25 -14.64
CA ARG A 43 6.27 -13.63 -15.96
C ARG A 43 6.74 -12.42 -16.75
N ALA A 44 6.02 -11.29 -16.63
CA ALA A 44 6.36 -10.02 -17.28
C ALA A 44 7.45 -9.22 -16.54
N CYS A 45 8.07 -9.80 -15.51
CA CYS A 45 9.16 -9.20 -14.74
C CYS A 45 8.80 -7.91 -14.00
N PHE A 46 7.57 -7.78 -13.54
CA PHE A 46 7.22 -6.72 -12.58
C PHE A 46 7.90 -6.98 -11.24
N ASP A 47 8.34 -5.90 -10.58
CA ASP A 47 8.98 -5.99 -9.27
C ASP A 47 7.95 -6.28 -8.18
N TYR A 48 6.75 -5.67 -8.24
CA TYR A 48 5.68 -5.92 -7.28
C TYR A 48 4.27 -5.64 -7.81
N ILE A 49 3.30 -6.25 -7.15
CA ILE A 49 1.88 -5.90 -7.22
C ILE A 49 1.49 -5.18 -5.93
N MET A 50 0.78 -4.05 -6.05
CA MET A 50 0.21 -3.34 -4.90
C MET A 50 -1.31 -3.39 -4.94
N LEU A 51 -1.89 -3.83 -3.83
CA LEU A 51 -3.32 -3.92 -3.62
C LEU A 51 -3.77 -2.67 -2.87
N GLU A 52 -4.55 -1.83 -3.55
CA GLU A 52 -5.18 -0.65 -2.96
C GLU A 52 -6.25 -1.05 -1.95
N ASP A 53 -6.54 -0.17 -1.00
CA ASP A 53 -7.66 -0.32 -0.07
C ASP A 53 -8.45 0.97 0.09
N THR A 54 -9.75 0.81 0.35
CA THR A 54 -10.63 1.86 0.82
C THR A 54 -11.62 1.27 1.83
N LEU A 55 -11.83 1.97 2.92
CA LEU A 55 -12.58 1.47 4.08
C LEU A 55 -14.00 2.05 4.16
N MET A 56 -14.55 2.49 3.01
CA MET A 56 -15.86 3.10 2.93
C MET A 56 -16.44 2.99 1.51
N VAL A 57 -17.73 3.27 1.42
CA VAL A 57 -18.38 3.69 0.18
C VAL A 57 -18.49 5.21 0.22
N SER A 58 -17.74 5.91 -0.64
CA SER A 58 -17.65 7.38 -0.60
C SER A 58 -18.95 8.06 -1.01
N GLU A 59 -19.32 9.11 -0.28
CA GLU A 59 -20.41 10.04 -0.58
C GLU A 59 -19.89 11.45 -0.90
N ALA A 60 -18.58 11.60 -1.12
CA ALA A 60 -17.95 12.91 -1.33
C ALA A 60 -18.50 13.65 -2.57
N TYR A 61 -18.91 12.91 -3.61
CA TYR A 61 -19.49 13.50 -4.79
C TYR A 61 -20.99 13.73 -4.61
N ARG A 62 -21.41 15.01 -4.59
CA ARG A 62 -22.81 15.45 -4.43
C ARG A 62 -23.51 14.95 -3.14
N GLY A 63 -22.75 14.51 -2.14
CA GLY A 63 -23.30 14.04 -0.86
C GLY A 63 -24.08 12.73 -0.94
N THR A 64 -23.82 11.89 -1.93
CA THR A 64 -24.49 10.58 -2.11
C THR A 64 -23.50 9.53 -2.62
N ALA A 65 -23.80 8.26 -2.35
CA ALA A 65 -23.04 7.13 -2.87
C ALA A 65 -23.36 6.78 -4.33
N GLU A 66 -24.29 7.51 -4.99
CA GLU A 66 -24.81 7.16 -6.32
C GLU A 66 -23.69 6.97 -7.36
N ALA A 67 -22.84 7.98 -7.54
CA ALA A 67 -21.78 7.92 -8.55
C ALA A 67 -20.72 6.87 -8.20
N THR A 68 -20.39 6.74 -6.91
CA THR A 68 -19.45 5.74 -6.38
C THR A 68 -19.90 4.33 -6.76
N LEU A 69 -21.15 3.99 -6.52
CA LEU A 69 -21.69 2.67 -6.81
C LEU A 69 -21.99 2.48 -8.31
N LYS A 70 -22.56 3.49 -8.96
CA LYS A 70 -22.93 3.45 -10.40
C LYS A 70 -21.71 3.19 -11.28
N TYR A 71 -20.59 3.79 -10.96
CA TYR A 71 -19.36 3.72 -11.76
C TYR A 71 -18.30 2.80 -11.18
N ALA A 72 -18.59 2.10 -10.09
CA ALA A 72 -17.65 1.23 -9.37
C ALA A 72 -16.35 1.98 -9.01
N LEU A 73 -16.47 3.16 -8.39
CA LEU A 73 -15.32 3.98 -8.00
C LEU A 73 -14.76 3.47 -6.67
N GLN A 74 -13.60 2.81 -6.72
CA GLN A 74 -12.91 2.23 -5.56
C GLN A 74 -13.72 1.15 -4.79
N VAL A 75 -14.93 0.86 -5.18
CA VAL A 75 -15.82 -0.19 -4.62
C VAL A 75 -16.59 -0.89 -5.73
N PRO A 76 -16.97 -2.18 -5.59
CA PRO A 76 -16.65 -3.07 -4.47
C PRO A 76 -15.17 -3.40 -4.38
N LYS A 77 -14.68 -3.75 -3.19
CA LYS A 77 -13.26 -4.05 -2.96
C LYS A 77 -13.11 -5.19 -1.94
N HIS A 78 -12.20 -6.10 -2.21
CA HIS A 78 -11.77 -7.09 -1.24
C HIS A 78 -10.73 -6.52 -0.29
N ASP A 79 -10.66 -7.07 0.91
CA ASP A 79 -9.58 -6.80 1.86
C ASP A 79 -8.24 -7.23 1.23
N PRO A 80 -7.25 -6.32 1.13
CA PRO A 80 -5.96 -6.60 0.50
C PRO A 80 -5.11 -7.61 1.27
N VAL A 81 -5.32 -7.79 2.57
CA VAL A 81 -4.49 -8.63 3.44
C VAL A 81 -4.63 -10.13 3.11
N PRO A 82 -5.86 -10.72 3.07
CA PRO A 82 -6.05 -12.09 2.61
C PRO A 82 -5.61 -12.31 1.17
N LEU A 83 -5.87 -11.33 0.27
CA LEU A 83 -5.44 -11.39 -1.12
C LEU A 83 -3.91 -11.42 -1.22
N ALA A 84 -3.21 -10.59 -0.45
CA ALA A 84 -1.75 -10.58 -0.43
C ALA A 84 -1.16 -11.93 0.01
N ALA A 85 -1.73 -12.57 1.03
CA ALA A 85 -1.29 -13.89 1.47
C ALA A 85 -1.48 -14.96 0.37
N MET A 86 -2.63 -14.93 -0.31
CA MET A 86 -2.94 -15.86 -1.41
C MET A 86 -1.99 -15.66 -2.60
N ILE A 87 -1.76 -14.41 -3.02
CA ILE A 87 -0.84 -14.07 -4.11
C ILE A 87 0.60 -14.47 -3.75
N ALA A 88 1.03 -14.17 -2.52
CA ALA A 88 2.36 -14.50 -2.02
C ALA A 88 2.64 -16.01 -2.08
N ALA A 89 1.65 -16.83 -1.72
CA ALA A 89 1.74 -18.29 -1.80
C ALA A 89 1.76 -18.83 -3.24
N ALA A 90 1.18 -18.07 -4.19
CA ALA A 90 1.05 -18.48 -5.59
C ALA A 90 2.16 -17.95 -6.51
N THR A 91 3.08 -17.13 -5.99
CA THR A 91 4.21 -16.51 -6.71
C THR A 91 5.53 -16.79 -6.00
N SER A 92 6.66 -16.62 -6.70
CA SER A 92 7.99 -16.94 -6.15
C SER A 92 8.97 -15.75 -6.14
N ARG A 93 8.74 -14.73 -6.95
CA ARG A 93 9.64 -13.56 -7.11
C ARG A 93 8.93 -12.23 -6.96
N LEU A 94 7.65 -12.16 -7.35
CA LEU A 94 6.87 -10.93 -7.31
C LEU A 94 6.72 -10.43 -5.87
N GLY A 95 7.08 -9.18 -5.62
CA GLY A 95 6.77 -8.49 -4.37
C GLY A 95 5.25 -8.28 -4.24
N VAL A 96 4.71 -8.41 -3.04
CA VAL A 96 3.28 -8.24 -2.78
C VAL A 96 3.09 -7.16 -1.72
N VAL A 97 2.44 -6.08 -2.09
CA VAL A 97 2.21 -4.93 -1.20
C VAL A 97 0.72 -4.82 -0.88
N ALA A 98 0.37 -4.86 0.40
CA ALA A 98 -0.99 -4.62 0.86
C ALA A 98 -1.14 -3.22 1.46
N THR A 99 -2.23 -2.55 1.14
CA THR A 99 -2.59 -1.27 1.78
C THR A 99 -3.28 -1.56 3.11
N MET A 100 -2.78 -0.94 4.18
CA MET A 100 -3.40 -1.00 5.51
C MET A 100 -3.34 0.38 6.16
N SER A 101 -4.49 0.83 6.67
CA SER A 101 -4.60 2.14 7.33
C SER A 101 -4.16 2.08 8.79
N THR A 102 -3.33 3.05 9.20
CA THR A 102 -2.97 3.26 10.62
C THR A 102 -4.17 3.63 11.49
N LEU A 103 -5.30 4.01 10.90
CA LEU A 103 -6.56 4.26 11.58
C LEU A 103 -7.29 2.97 11.96
N ALA A 104 -7.29 1.99 11.06
CA ALA A 104 -8.10 0.77 11.18
C ALA A 104 -7.37 -0.37 11.90
N TRP A 105 -6.06 -0.37 11.88
CA TRP A 105 -5.22 -1.45 12.42
C TRP A 105 -4.52 -1.03 13.70
N PRO A 106 -4.72 -1.72 14.85
CA PRO A 106 -3.85 -1.57 16.01
C PRO A 106 -2.40 -1.96 15.65
N PRO A 107 -1.37 -1.21 16.12
CA PRO A 107 0.03 -1.44 15.71
C PRO A 107 0.53 -2.88 15.92
N PHE A 108 0.14 -3.51 17.04
CA PHE A 108 0.50 -4.90 17.33
C PHE A 108 -0.08 -5.88 16.29
N MET A 109 -1.36 -5.70 15.94
CA MET A 109 -2.02 -6.57 14.95
C MET A 109 -1.44 -6.37 13.56
N LEU A 110 -1.13 -5.13 13.19
CA LEU A 110 -0.49 -4.82 11.92
C LEU A 110 0.91 -5.44 11.84
N ALA A 111 1.78 -5.24 12.82
CA ALA A 111 3.11 -5.83 12.83
C ALA A 111 3.05 -7.37 12.76
N ARG A 112 2.11 -7.98 13.48
CA ARG A 112 1.89 -9.43 13.46
C ARG A 112 1.47 -9.94 12.09
N VAL A 113 0.51 -9.31 11.42
CA VAL A 113 0.03 -9.73 10.10
C VAL A 113 1.10 -9.51 9.04
N CYS A 114 1.83 -8.40 9.09
CA CYS A 114 2.96 -8.14 8.20
C CYS A 114 4.01 -9.24 8.29
N THR A 115 4.43 -9.60 9.50
CA THR A 115 5.40 -10.68 9.71
C THR A 115 4.87 -12.03 9.20
N THR A 116 3.59 -12.33 9.44
CA THR A 116 2.96 -13.58 8.99
C THR A 116 2.98 -13.68 7.45
N ILE A 117 2.55 -12.63 6.75
CA ILE A 117 2.55 -12.64 5.28
C ILE A 117 3.97 -12.65 4.75
N ASP A 118 4.91 -11.99 5.40
CA ASP A 118 6.31 -12.01 4.96
C ASP A 118 6.94 -13.40 5.05
N HIS A 119 6.58 -14.19 6.06
CA HIS A 119 6.97 -15.61 6.12
C HIS A 119 6.34 -16.43 4.97
N ILE A 120 5.04 -16.22 4.67
CA ILE A 120 4.37 -16.87 3.54
C ILE A 120 5.05 -16.44 2.22
N ALA A 121 5.40 -15.19 2.10
CA ALA A 121 6.04 -14.60 0.92
C ALA A 121 7.53 -14.93 0.77
N GLY A 122 8.19 -15.51 1.80
CA GLY A 122 9.63 -15.72 1.80
C GLY A 122 10.42 -14.42 1.68
N GLY A 123 10.00 -13.36 2.40
CA GLY A 123 10.68 -12.06 2.41
C GLY A 123 10.34 -11.12 1.26
N ARG A 124 9.11 -11.18 0.71
CA ARG A 124 8.67 -10.36 -0.43
C ARG A 124 7.44 -9.49 -0.12
N PHE A 125 7.05 -9.39 1.16
CA PHE A 125 5.90 -8.62 1.56
C PHE A 125 6.24 -7.14 1.77
N GLY A 126 5.28 -6.26 1.40
CA GLY A 126 5.33 -4.84 1.68
C GLY A 126 4.02 -4.32 2.24
N TRP A 127 4.10 -3.25 3.01
CA TRP A 127 2.97 -2.54 3.56
C TRP A 127 2.89 -1.13 2.96
N ASN A 128 1.79 -0.83 2.25
CA ASN A 128 1.46 0.53 1.84
C ASN A 128 0.77 1.26 3.00
N ILE A 129 1.46 2.25 3.55
CA ILE A 129 1.06 2.99 4.75
C ILE A 129 0.10 4.10 4.35
N VAL A 130 -1.14 4.07 4.85
CA VAL A 130 -2.12 5.13 4.63
C VAL A 130 -2.71 5.63 5.96
N THR A 131 -3.14 6.89 5.98
CA THR A 131 -3.72 7.56 7.15
C THR A 131 -5.22 7.85 6.99
N SER A 132 -5.85 7.23 5.98
CA SER A 132 -7.22 7.47 5.53
C SER A 132 -7.48 8.90 5.04
N GLY A 133 -8.60 9.12 4.34
CA GLY A 133 -8.90 10.39 3.66
C GLY A 133 -10.28 10.97 3.95
N GLU A 134 -11.27 10.16 4.28
CA GLU A 134 -12.67 10.59 4.43
C GLU A 134 -13.25 10.26 5.81
N ASP A 135 -14.14 11.12 6.32
CA ASP A 135 -14.80 10.96 7.62
C ASP A 135 -15.62 9.66 7.70
N ILE A 136 -16.26 9.24 6.60
CA ILE A 136 -17.03 7.99 6.52
C ILE A 136 -16.14 6.78 6.86
N ALA A 137 -14.88 6.77 6.44
CA ALA A 137 -13.95 5.71 6.81
C ALA A 137 -13.71 5.68 8.34
N ALA A 138 -13.56 6.85 8.97
CA ALA A 138 -13.38 6.95 10.42
C ALA A 138 -14.63 6.48 11.20
N GLN A 139 -15.83 6.78 10.68
CA GLN A 139 -17.10 6.37 11.27
C GLN A 139 -17.26 4.84 11.32
N ASN A 140 -16.70 4.11 10.36
CA ASN A 140 -16.68 2.65 10.38
C ASN A 140 -15.81 2.06 11.52
N PHE A 141 -15.00 2.90 12.18
CA PHE A 141 -14.15 2.53 13.31
C PHE A 141 -14.52 3.26 14.61
N GLY A 142 -15.74 3.79 14.69
CA GLY A 142 -16.29 4.39 15.91
C GLY A 142 -15.85 5.83 16.19
N LEU A 143 -15.29 6.53 15.21
CA LEU A 143 -14.99 7.95 15.29
C LEU A 143 -16.07 8.76 14.58
N ASP A 144 -16.42 9.92 15.08
CA ASP A 144 -17.38 10.81 14.40
C ASP A 144 -16.80 11.38 13.10
N LYS A 145 -15.50 11.66 13.11
CA LYS A 145 -14.74 12.20 11.96
C LYS A 145 -13.25 11.91 12.07
N LEU A 146 -12.56 12.04 10.96
CA LEU A 146 -11.12 11.97 10.92
C LEU A 146 -10.46 13.08 11.76
N PRO A 147 -9.41 12.77 12.53
CA PRO A 147 -8.54 13.80 13.07
C PRO A 147 -7.96 14.69 11.95
N PRO A 148 -7.63 15.95 12.23
CA PRO A 148 -6.97 16.83 11.25
C PRO A 148 -5.72 16.18 10.66
N ARG A 149 -5.44 16.48 9.38
CA ARG A 149 -4.33 15.85 8.62
C ARG A 149 -3.01 15.85 9.40
N GLU A 150 -2.65 16.98 9.97
CA GLU A 150 -1.39 17.09 10.72
C GLU A 150 -1.37 16.16 11.95
N GLN A 151 -2.49 16.03 12.63
CA GLN A 151 -2.63 15.11 13.76
C GLN A 151 -2.53 13.66 13.30
N ARG A 152 -3.18 13.29 12.19
CA ARG A 152 -3.07 11.93 11.63
C ARG A 152 -1.63 11.54 11.31
N TYR A 153 -0.83 12.47 10.78
CA TYR A 153 0.59 12.20 10.52
C TYR A 153 1.42 12.15 11.80
N ARG A 154 1.10 12.92 12.85
CA ARG A 154 1.74 12.73 14.17
C ARG A 154 1.41 11.37 14.77
N MET A 155 0.17 10.94 14.67
CA MET A 155 -0.24 9.59 15.07
C MET A 155 0.50 8.52 14.24
N ALA A 156 0.65 8.73 12.93
CA ALA A 156 1.36 7.80 12.07
C ALA A 156 2.87 7.74 12.37
N ASP A 157 3.52 8.85 12.72
CA ASP A 157 4.92 8.84 13.16
C ASP A 157 5.09 7.99 14.42
N GLU A 158 4.26 8.21 15.45
CA GLU A 158 4.28 7.42 16.69
C GLU A 158 3.92 5.94 16.41
N TYR A 159 2.96 5.70 15.52
CA TYR A 159 2.61 4.35 15.08
C TYR A 159 3.81 3.61 14.48
N MET A 160 4.60 4.28 13.63
CA MET A 160 5.80 3.70 13.03
C MET A 160 6.86 3.36 14.09
N GLU A 161 7.02 4.19 15.12
CA GLU A 161 7.93 3.90 16.23
C GLU A 161 7.54 2.61 16.96
N VAL A 162 6.23 2.44 17.23
CA VAL A 162 5.70 1.19 17.82
C VAL A 162 5.96 -0.01 16.92
N VAL A 163 5.66 0.13 15.61
CA VAL A 163 5.85 -0.98 14.66
C VAL A 163 7.32 -1.37 14.56
N TYR A 164 8.25 -0.41 14.49
CA TYR A 164 9.68 -0.71 14.48
C TYR A 164 10.10 -1.48 15.73
N GLN A 165 9.71 -1.03 16.92
CA GLN A 165 10.07 -1.71 18.16
C GLN A 165 9.45 -3.11 18.25
N LEU A 166 8.22 -3.30 17.77
CA LEU A 166 7.59 -4.62 17.73
C LEU A 166 8.33 -5.59 16.79
N LEU A 167 8.70 -5.15 15.60
CA LEU A 167 9.41 -5.96 14.62
C LEU A 167 10.84 -6.31 15.10
N ASP A 168 11.46 -5.44 15.88
CA ASP A 168 12.79 -5.63 16.45
C ASP A 168 12.76 -6.29 17.86
N SER A 169 11.57 -6.66 18.37
CA SER A 169 11.41 -7.20 19.73
C SER A 169 11.98 -8.62 19.93
N TRP A 170 12.31 -9.31 18.86
CA TRP A 170 13.05 -10.59 18.87
C TRP A 170 14.40 -10.38 18.20
N GLU A 171 15.48 -10.79 18.85
CA GLU A 171 16.78 -10.90 18.19
C GLU A 171 16.74 -12.00 17.12
N ARG A 172 17.50 -11.84 16.03
CA ARG A 172 17.43 -12.75 14.87
C ARG A 172 17.78 -14.19 15.21
N ASP A 173 18.63 -14.41 16.22
CA ASP A 173 19.11 -15.70 16.70
C ASP A 173 18.41 -16.15 18.00
N ALA A 174 17.28 -15.54 18.35
CA ALA A 174 16.49 -15.92 19.52
C ALA A 174 15.94 -17.35 19.43
N VAL A 175 15.58 -17.82 18.22
CA VAL A 175 15.07 -19.17 17.99
C VAL A 175 16.25 -20.14 17.86
N VAL A 176 16.43 -21.02 18.84
CA VAL A 176 17.58 -21.97 18.92
C VAL A 176 17.20 -23.41 18.55
N MET A 177 15.95 -23.82 18.79
CA MET A 177 15.42 -25.17 18.52
C MET A 177 16.35 -26.30 19.00
N ASP A 178 16.91 -26.14 20.20
CA ASP A 178 17.77 -27.15 20.81
C ASP A 178 16.97 -28.34 21.36
N ARG A 179 17.03 -29.44 20.65
CA ARG A 179 16.30 -30.67 21.01
C ARG A 179 16.87 -31.36 22.24
N ALA A 180 18.15 -31.17 22.52
CA ALA A 180 18.82 -31.85 23.66
C ALA A 180 18.36 -31.27 25.00
N THR A 181 18.14 -29.96 25.06
CA THR A 181 17.64 -29.26 26.25
C THR A 181 16.12 -28.98 26.20
N GLY A 182 15.46 -29.29 25.10
CA GLY A 182 14.03 -28.95 24.90
C GLY A 182 13.77 -27.44 24.77
N THR A 183 14.79 -26.66 24.44
CA THR A 183 14.72 -25.19 24.35
C THR A 183 14.36 -24.78 22.93
N TYR A 184 13.18 -24.14 22.73
CA TYR A 184 12.78 -23.59 21.45
C TYR A 184 13.45 -22.25 21.17
N ALA A 185 13.40 -21.33 22.12
CA ALA A 185 13.96 -19.99 21.98
C ALA A 185 14.68 -19.54 23.27
N ASP A 186 15.72 -18.74 23.13
CA ASP A 186 16.34 -18.04 24.26
C ASP A 186 15.47 -16.83 24.63
N TRP A 187 14.69 -16.94 25.69
CA TRP A 187 13.78 -15.90 26.14
C TRP A 187 14.47 -14.56 26.47
N ARG A 188 15.77 -14.58 26.78
CA ARG A 188 16.56 -13.37 27.05
C ARG A 188 16.77 -12.48 25.82
N LYS A 189 16.55 -13.07 24.64
CA LYS A 189 16.63 -12.43 23.33
C LYS A 189 15.25 -11.98 22.80
N VAL A 190 14.25 -11.96 23.67
CA VAL A 190 12.88 -11.51 23.34
C VAL A 190 12.49 -10.42 24.32
N HIS A 191 12.32 -9.21 23.80
CA HIS A 191 12.24 -7.99 24.61
C HIS A 191 10.84 -7.35 24.56
N PRO A 192 10.13 -7.27 25.70
CA PRO A 192 8.95 -6.38 25.78
C PRO A 192 9.34 -4.93 25.48
N ILE A 193 8.52 -4.24 24.68
CA ILE A 193 8.83 -2.86 24.27
C ILE A 193 8.38 -1.80 25.28
N HIS A 194 7.32 -2.09 26.07
CA HIS A 194 6.75 -1.18 27.06
C HIS A 194 6.55 0.25 26.53
N PHE A 195 6.08 0.37 25.28
CA PHE A 195 5.89 1.66 24.66
C PHE A 195 4.73 2.42 25.31
N GLU A 196 4.96 3.66 25.71
CA GLU A 196 3.97 4.59 26.23
C GLU A 196 4.15 5.94 25.52
N GLY A 197 3.31 6.22 24.51
CA GLY A 197 3.31 7.44 23.74
C GLY A 197 2.08 8.30 24.00
N GLN A 198 1.90 9.31 23.18
CA GLN A 198 0.74 10.19 23.22
C GLN A 198 -0.53 9.48 22.72
N TYR A 199 -0.40 8.63 21.72
CA TYR A 199 -1.52 8.00 21.00
C TYR A 199 -1.59 6.50 21.22
N PHE A 200 -0.46 5.85 21.48
CA PHE A 200 -0.40 4.40 21.61
C PHE A 200 0.28 3.96 22.90
N LYS A 201 -0.24 2.84 23.44
CA LYS A 201 0.36 2.15 24.56
C LYS A 201 0.41 0.67 24.24
N VAL A 202 1.63 0.11 24.10
CA VAL A 202 1.84 -1.27 23.66
C VAL A 202 2.92 -1.93 24.47
N ARG A 203 2.59 -3.05 25.12
CA ARG A 203 3.55 -3.78 25.95
C ARG A 203 4.57 -4.56 25.11
N GLY A 204 4.14 -5.20 24.00
CA GLY A 204 4.99 -6.19 23.31
C GLY A 204 5.39 -7.38 24.23
N PRO A 205 6.36 -8.20 23.84
CA PRO A 205 6.96 -8.27 22.50
C PRO A 205 5.95 -8.74 21.44
N LEU A 206 6.31 -8.70 20.19
CA LEU A 206 5.54 -9.37 19.13
C LEU A 206 5.55 -10.88 19.40
N ASN A 207 4.47 -11.57 19.05
CA ASN A 207 4.34 -13.03 19.28
C ASN A 207 4.61 -13.86 18.02
N THR A 208 5.33 -13.31 17.07
CA THR A 208 5.84 -14.00 15.87
C THR A 208 7.36 -13.98 15.89
N VAL A 209 8.00 -14.97 15.30
CA VAL A 209 9.43 -14.96 15.08
C VAL A 209 9.82 -13.85 14.08
N PRO A 210 11.09 -13.41 14.07
CA PRO A 210 11.54 -12.36 13.16
C PRO A 210 11.20 -12.64 11.70
N SER A 211 10.75 -11.60 11.00
CA SER A 211 10.44 -11.66 9.57
C SER A 211 11.70 -12.01 8.75
N PRO A 212 11.58 -12.79 7.64
CA PRO A 212 12.70 -13.14 6.78
C PRO A 212 13.51 -11.94 6.28
N GLN A 213 12.87 -10.84 5.96
CA GLN A 213 13.55 -9.59 5.56
C GLN A 213 13.80 -8.62 6.74
N GLY A 214 13.44 -9.00 7.97
CA GLY A 214 13.54 -8.18 9.17
C GLY A 214 12.36 -7.23 9.32
N ARG A 215 12.08 -6.44 8.30
CA ARG A 215 10.93 -5.52 8.23
C ARG A 215 10.28 -5.65 6.87
N PRO A 216 8.96 -5.49 6.75
CA PRO A 216 8.32 -5.44 5.45
C PRO A 216 8.84 -4.22 4.66
N THR A 217 8.82 -4.29 3.34
CA THR A 217 9.05 -3.11 2.51
C THR A 217 7.95 -2.08 2.80
N PHE A 218 8.33 -0.86 3.15
CA PHE A 218 7.37 0.21 3.40
C PHE A 218 7.12 1.00 2.13
N VAL A 219 5.86 1.09 1.75
CA VAL A 219 5.39 1.86 0.60
C VAL A 219 4.49 2.99 1.10
N GLN A 220 4.48 4.12 0.42
CA GLN A 220 3.60 5.23 0.80
C GLN A 220 3.21 6.04 -0.44
N ALA A 221 1.94 6.48 -0.48
CA ALA A 221 1.39 7.31 -1.55
C ALA A 221 1.05 8.71 -1.00
N GLY A 222 2.05 9.57 -0.80
CA GLY A 222 1.87 10.89 -0.19
C GLY A 222 2.03 12.04 -1.18
N GLY A 223 0.92 12.71 -1.54
CA GLY A 223 0.95 13.90 -2.42
C GLY A 223 1.24 15.21 -1.68
N SER A 224 0.83 15.35 -0.41
CA SER A 224 0.98 16.57 0.38
C SER A 224 2.43 16.77 0.86
N PRO A 225 2.86 18.02 1.17
CA PRO A 225 4.19 18.25 1.75
C PRO A 225 4.47 17.40 2.99
N ARG A 226 3.51 17.27 3.89
CA ARG A 226 3.63 16.44 5.10
C ARG A 226 3.72 14.95 4.75
N GLY A 227 2.95 14.49 3.75
CA GLY A 227 3.01 13.13 3.25
C GLY A 227 4.36 12.79 2.61
N ARG A 228 4.93 13.72 1.84
CA ARG A 228 6.27 13.54 1.25
C ARG A 228 7.37 13.49 2.31
N ALA A 229 7.28 14.33 3.35
CA ALA A 229 8.21 14.28 4.49
C ALA A 229 8.11 12.96 5.26
N PHE A 230 6.89 12.44 5.50
CA PHE A 230 6.65 11.14 6.12
C PHE A 230 7.21 10.00 5.25
N ALA A 231 6.92 10.02 3.95
CA ALA A 231 7.45 9.03 3.01
C ALA A 231 8.98 9.02 2.98
N ALA A 232 9.62 10.18 2.92
CA ALA A 232 11.07 10.30 2.95
C ALA A 232 11.70 9.73 4.22
N ARG A 233 11.01 9.81 5.35
CA ARG A 233 11.48 9.26 6.63
C ARG A 233 11.31 7.75 6.71
N HIS A 234 10.21 7.20 6.22
CA HIS A 234 9.79 5.82 6.51
C HIS A 234 9.76 4.89 5.30
N ALA A 235 9.45 5.40 4.09
CA ALA A 235 9.19 4.54 2.94
C ALA A 235 10.47 4.10 2.21
N ASP A 236 10.44 2.89 1.66
CA ASP A 236 11.42 2.34 0.73
C ASP A 236 10.98 2.58 -0.72
N SER A 237 9.67 2.65 -0.94
CA SER A 237 9.06 2.99 -2.22
C SER A 237 7.95 4.02 -2.04
N VAL A 238 7.88 4.97 -2.97
CA VAL A 238 6.87 6.04 -2.96
C VAL A 238 6.12 6.05 -4.27
N ILE A 239 4.79 6.11 -4.20
CA ILE A 239 3.94 6.27 -5.37
C ILE A 239 3.53 7.73 -5.48
N ALA A 240 3.92 8.37 -6.59
CA ALA A 240 3.70 9.77 -6.82
C ALA A 240 2.54 10.01 -7.81
N PRO A 241 1.49 10.74 -7.40
CA PRO A 241 0.32 11.02 -8.24
C PRO A 241 0.57 12.28 -9.12
N THR A 242 1.62 12.27 -9.94
CA THR A 242 1.90 13.41 -10.83
C THR A 242 2.06 12.95 -12.27
N SER A 243 1.47 13.70 -13.19
CA SER A 243 1.37 13.34 -14.61
C SER A 243 2.23 14.19 -15.55
N THR A 244 2.91 15.23 -15.05
CA THR A 244 3.75 16.10 -15.88
C THR A 244 5.22 15.88 -15.60
N LEU A 245 6.08 15.98 -16.63
CA LEU A 245 7.54 15.84 -16.46
C LEU A 245 8.11 16.82 -15.43
N LYS A 246 7.59 18.05 -15.38
CA LYS A 246 7.97 19.04 -14.37
C LYS A 246 7.58 18.57 -12.97
N GLY A 247 6.32 18.16 -12.78
CA GLY A 247 5.82 17.66 -11.49
C GLY A 247 6.55 16.41 -11.03
N VAL A 248 6.86 15.47 -11.93
CA VAL A 248 7.68 14.27 -11.65
C VAL A 248 9.04 14.66 -11.08
N LYS A 249 9.71 15.62 -11.71
CA LYS A 249 11.04 16.09 -11.26
C LYS A 249 10.94 16.81 -9.91
N GLU A 250 10.00 17.72 -9.75
CA GLU A 250 9.80 18.50 -8.51
C GLU A 250 9.46 17.57 -7.34
N TYR A 251 8.57 16.60 -7.54
CA TYR A 251 8.21 15.62 -6.52
C TYR A 251 9.41 14.78 -6.08
N ARG A 252 10.15 14.25 -7.07
CA ARG A 252 11.36 13.46 -6.80
C ARG A 252 12.40 14.27 -6.01
N ASP A 253 12.68 15.49 -6.46
CA ASP A 253 13.71 16.32 -5.85
C ASP A 253 13.31 16.70 -4.41
N ASP A 254 12.03 16.98 -4.15
CA ASP A 254 11.51 17.27 -2.81
C ASP A 254 11.61 16.06 -1.86
N VAL A 255 11.18 14.87 -2.28
CA VAL A 255 11.32 13.64 -1.46
C VAL A 255 12.79 13.35 -1.14
N ARG A 256 13.69 13.50 -2.13
CA ARG A 256 15.12 13.29 -1.94
C ARG A 256 15.72 14.28 -0.93
N ALA A 257 15.36 15.56 -1.03
CA ALA A 257 15.79 16.59 -0.08
C ALA A 257 15.29 16.31 1.34
N HIS A 258 14.07 15.79 1.50
CA HIS A 258 13.56 15.35 2.80
C HIS A 258 14.30 14.12 3.33
N ALA A 259 14.64 13.16 2.49
CA ALA A 259 15.42 11.98 2.87
C ALA A 259 16.81 12.36 3.43
N GLU A 260 17.51 13.24 2.74
CA GLU A 260 18.80 13.77 3.21
C GLU A 260 18.71 14.45 4.57
N LYS A 261 17.66 15.28 4.79
CA LYS A 261 17.38 15.92 6.10
C LYS A 261 17.13 14.90 7.22
N CYS A 262 16.60 13.71 6.88
CA CYS A 262 16.39 12.62 7.82
C CYS A 262 17.61 11.70 7.98
N GLY A 263 18.74 12.01 7.33
CA GLY A 263 19.95 11.18 7.37
C GLY A 263 19.87 9.90 6.53
N ARG A 264 18.88 9.77 5.63
CA ARG A 264 18.75 8.64 4.72
C ARG A 264 19.42 8.92 3.38
N ASN A 265 19.99 7.88 2.78
CA ASN A 265 20.46 7.99 1.40
C ASN A 265 19.24 8.10 0.44
N PRO A 266 19.13 9.20 -0.34
CA PRO A 266 18.00 9.38 -1.25
C PRO A 266 17.88 8.31 -2.35
N ASP A 267 18.97 7.62 -2.69
CA ASP A 267 18.97 6.57 -3.72
C ASP A 267 18.33 5.25 -3.22
N ASP A 268 18.15 5.09 -1.92
CA ASP A 268 17.48 3.93 -1.33
C ASP A 268 15.96 4.01 -1.51
N ILE A 269 15.40 5.22 -1.70
CA ILE A 269 13.96 5.42 -1.91
C ILE A 269 13.64 5.32 -3.39
N LYS A 270 12.78 4.36 -3.76
CA LYS A 270 12.30 4.18 -5.14
C LYS A 270 11.02 4.99 -5.34
N ILE A 271 11.05 5.97 -6.24
CA ILE A 271 9.89 6.82 -6.52
C ILE A 271 9.28 6.36 -7.85
N LEU A 272 8.08 5.82 -7.78
CA LEU A 272 7.32 5.31 -8.91
C LEU A 272 6.19 6.28 -9.26
N PHE A 273 5.97 6.48 -10.54
CA PHE A 273 4.94 7.39 -11.05
C PHE A 273 3.80 6.59 -11.68
N LEU A 274 2.57 6.98 -11.36
CA LEU A 274 1.40 6.33 -11.94
C LEU A 274 1.29 6.65 -13.44
N VAL A 275 1.18 5.61 -14.24
CA VAL A 275 1.00 5.69 -15.69
C VAL A 275 -0.17 4.83 -16.09
N TYR A 276 -1.11 5.39 -16.85
CA TYR A 276 -2.27 4.69 -17.40
C TYR A 276 -2.12 4.57 -18.93
N PRO A 277 -1.53 3.49 -19.44
CA PRO A 277 -1.32 3.33 -20.88
C PRO A 277 -2.63 2.97 -21.59
N THR A 278 -2.91 3.65 -22.69
CA THR A 278 -3.94 3.21 -23.62
C THR A 278 -3.30 2.36 -24.71
N LEU A 279 -3.68 1.09 -24.79
CA LEU A 279 -3.08 0.13 -25.71
C LEU A 279 -3.94 -0.09 -26.94
N ALA A 280 -3.30 -0.14 -28.11
CA ALA A 280 -3.85 -0.54 -29.41
C ALA A 280 -2.68 -1.02 -30.30
N GLU A 281 -3.01 -1.52 -31.51
CA GLU A 281 -1.97 -1.99 -32.43
C GLU A 281 -1.15 -0.82 -33.01
N THR A 282 -1.77 0.36 -33.16
CA THR A 282 -1.11 1.57 -33.65
C THR A 282 -1.31 2.75 -32.72
N THR A 283 -0.37 3.71 -32.78
CA THR A 283 -0.49 4.97 -32.03
C THR A 283 -1.75 5.76 -32.41
N ALA A 284 -2.18 5.72 -33.67
CA ALA A 284 -3.39 6.40 -34.13
C ALA A 284 -4.63 5.80 -33.49
N GLU A 285 -4.77 4.49 -33.48
CA GLU A 285 -5.85 3.78 -32.81
C GLU A 285 -5.87 3.99 -31.28
N ALA A 286 -4.69 3.99 -30.65
CA ALA A 286 -4.60 4.25 -29.23
C ALA A 286 -5.10 5.67 -28.88
N ARG A 287 -4.75 6.68 -29.69
CA ARG A 287 -5.22 8.05 -29.54
C ARG A 287 -6.73 8.17 -29.75
N GLU A 288 -7.26 7.53 -30.79
CA GLU A 288 -8.71 7.52 -31.05
C GLU A 288 -9.48 6.83 -29.94
N LYS A 289 -9.01 5.67 -29.46
CA LYS A 289 -9.58 4.95 -28.31
C LYS A 289 -9.58 5.81 -27.06
N HIS A 290 -8.48 6.47 -26.76
CA HIS A 290 -8.37 7.39 -25.63
C HIS A 290 -9.35 8.56 -25.78
N HIS A 291 -9.37 9.21 -26.95
CA HIS A 291 -10.25 10.34 -27.21
C HIS A 291 -11.72 9.96 -27.07
N ARG A 292 -12.16 8.82 -27.59
CA ARG A 292 -13.53 8.33 -27.40
C ARG A 292 -13.85 8.13 -25.92
N MET A 293 -12.99 7.45 -25.18
CA MET A 293 -13.21 7.13 -23.78
C MET A 293 -13.37 8.40 -22.91
N VAL A 294 -12.45 9.37 -23.05
CA VAL A 294 -12.44 10.57 -22.18
C VAL A 294 -13.56 11.57 -22.52
N ASN A 295 -14.23 11.42 -23.67
CA ASN A 295 -15.36 12.28 -24.08
C ASN A 295 -16.73 11.65 -23.81
N GLU A 296 -16.77 10.41 -23.30
CA GLU A 296 -18.03 9.81 -22.89
C GLU A 296 -18.62 10.53 -21.66
N PRO A 297 -19.90 10.94 -21.67
CA PRO A 297 -20.49 11.67 -20.53
C PRO A 297 -20.37 10.93 -19.19
N TRP A 298 -20.55 9.61 -19.20
CA TRP A 298 -20.42 8.80 -17.99
C TRP A 298 -18.97 8.76 -17.48
N PHE A 299 -17.98 8.78 -18.37
CA PHE A 299 -16.56 8.79 -17.97
C PHE A 299 -16.19 10.13 -17.33
N ILE A 300 -16.69 11.24 -17.89
CA ILE A 300 -16.48 12.58 -17.34
C ILE A 300 -17.07 12.67 -15.92
N GLU A 301 -18.33 12.22 -15.74
CA GLU A 301 -18.95 12.21 -14.41
C GLU A 301 -18.20 11.32 -13.42
N ALA A 302 -17.80 10.12 -13.84
CA ALA A 302 -17.02 9.20 -13.02
C ALA A 302 -15.65 9.79 -12.63
N ALA A 303 -14.98 10.47 -13.57
CA ALA A 303 -13.69 11.13 -13.31
C ALA A 303 -13.84 12.29 -12.31
N LEU A 304 -14.89 13.11 -12.44
CA LEU A 304 -15.21 14.18 -11.49
C LEU A 304 -15.54 13.63 -10.10
N ALA A 305 -16.30 12.55 -10.03
CA ALA A 305 -16.62 11.89 -8.76
C ALA A 305 -15.38 11.30 -8.11
N SER A 306 -14.50 10.65 -8.88
CA SER A 306 -13.23 10.13 -8.38
C SER A 306 -12.29 11.22 -7.85
N ALA A 307 -12.25 12.38 -8.50
CA ALA A 307 -11.41 13.51 -8.05
C ALA A 307 -11.92 14.14 -6.73
N GLY A 308 -13.20 13.96 -6.39
CA GLY A 308 -13.76 14.42 -5.12
C GLY A 308 -13.42 13.54 -3.92
N THR A 309 -12.90 12.34 -4.15
CA THR A 309 -12.58 11.35 -3.10
C THR A 309 -11.08 11.33 -2.74
N THR A 310 -10.26 12.21 -3.30
CA THR A 310 -8.81 12.34 -3.06
C THR A 310 -8.46 13.69 -2.33
#